data_4f848739c5ca0c2be3ddf85439a59636
#
_entry.id   4f848739c5ca0c2be3ddf85439a59636
#
_cell.length_a   1.000
_cell.length_b   1.000
_cell.length_c   1.000
_cell.angle_alpha   90.00
_cell.angle_beta   90.00
_cell.angle_gamma   90.00
#
_symmetry.space_group_name_H-M   'P 1'
#
loop_
_entity.id
_entity.type
_entity.pdbx_description
1 polymer ?
#
loop_
_entity_poly.entity_id
_entity_poly.type
_entity_poly.pdbx_seq_one_letter_code
_entity_poly.pdbx_strand_id
1 'polypeptide(L)'
;TEAQAYQVGDNRVGIEIPGVQDANAILEELGQPGSLYFIRHLDSDGNENYTLNADGTGYELTKSIEELQEDGSIVLTGTEVESASAGAISDSTTSATEYGVDLTLTDEGTEAFAAATEEAYNNGQDSIAIYYDGDLISVPSVNNIIENGRAQISGNMSYEEADSIASTIRIGGLNVELKEISSEVVGAQLGQEAVSTSLLAG
;
A
#
# COMPACT_ATOMS: atom_id res chain seq x y z
N THR A 1 -5.99 0.32 -24.61
CA THR A 1 -6.20 1.74 -24.33
C THR A 1 -5.82 1.94 -22.86
N GLU A 2 -4.77 2.70 -22.60
CA GLU A 2 -4.23 2.91 -21.24
C GLU A 2 -4.93 4.12 -20.61
N ALA A 3 -5.16 4.04 -19.29
CA ALA A 3 -5.58 5.19 -18.50
C ALA A 3 -4.45 6.24 -18.48
N GLN A 4 -4.82 7.51 -18.52
CA GLN A 4 -3.86 8.62 -18.46
C GLN A 4 -4.19 9.51 -17.27
N ALA A 5 -3.17 9.87 -16.49
CA ALA A 5 -3.27 10.83 -15.41
C ALA A 5 -2.36 12.03 -15.70
N TYR A 6 -2.87 13.25 -15.49
CA TYR A 6 -2.13 14.48 -15.70
C TYR A 6 -2.47 15.54 -14.65
N GLN A 7 -1.50 16.36 -14.31
CA GLN A 7 -1.69 17.43 -13.33
C GLN A 7 -2.50 18.59 -13.92
N VAL A 8 -3.48 19.10 -13.19
CA VAL A 8 -4.33 20.25 -13.57
C VAL A 8 -4.21 21.32 -12.50
N GLY A 9 -3.32 22.28 -12.69
CA GLY A 9 -2.99 23.30 -11.68
C GLY A 9 -2.17 22.71 -10.53
N ASP A 10 -2.25 23.31 -9.33
CA ASP A 10 -1.35 22.97 -8.22
C ASP A 10 -1.89 21.82 -7.34
N ASN A 11 -3.20 21.58 -7.35
CA ASN A 11 -3.87 20.66 -6.41
C ASN A 11 -4.96 19.79 -7.06
N ARG A 12 -4.90 19.57 -8.36
CA ARG A 12 -5.86 18.73 -9.09
C ARG A 12 -5.14 17.77 -10.02
N VAL A 13 -5.70 16.58 -10.15
CA VAL A 13 -5.28 15.55 -11.11
C VAL A 13 -6.45 15.28 -12.04
N GLY A 14 -6.21 15.33 -13.34
CA GLY A 14 -7.12 14.85 -14.38
C GLY A 14 -6.81 13.40 -14.69
N ILE A 15 -7.84 12.57 -14.73
CA ILE A 15 -7.72 11.15 -15.08
C ILE A 15 -8.65 10.86 -16.25
N GLU A 16 -8.11 10.30 -17.32
CA GLU A 16 -8.87 9.86 -18.50
C GLU A 16 -8.79 8.33 -18.60
N ILE A 17 -9.95 7.67 -18.53
CA ILE A 17 -10.03 6.21 -18.59
C ILE A 17 -10.95 5.82 -19.77
N PRO A 18 -10.39 5.43 -20.91
CA PRO A 18 -11.17 5.07 -22.06
C PRO A 18 -11.94 3.75 -21.86
N GLY A 19 -13.23 3.74 -22.23
CA GLY A 19 -14.04 2.53 -22.24
C GLY A 19 -14.70 2.15 -20.92
N VAL A 20 -14.68 3.02 -19.94
CA VAL A 20 -15.36 2.84 -18.65
C VAL A 20 -16.85 3.01 -18.82
N GLN A 21 -17.63 2.04 -18.34
CA GLN A 21 -19.09 2.08 -18.33
C GLN A 21 -19.68 2.54 -17.00
N ASP A 22 -18.93 2.37 -15.91
CA ASP A 22 -19.31 2.82 -14.58
C ASP A 22 -18.18 3.68 -13.98
N ALA A 23 -18.29 4.99 -14.16
CA ALA A 23 -17.33 5.94 -13.62
C ALA A 23 -17.39 6.02 -12.09
N ASN A 24 -18.55 5.76 -11.48
CA ASN A 24 -18.70 5.87 -10.03
C ASN A 24 -17.96 4.75 -9.30
N ALA A 25 -17.98 3.51 -9.82
CA ALA A 25 -17.22 2.40 -9.23
C ALA A 25 -15.71 2.68 -9.24
N ILE A 26 -15.19 3.28 -10.31
CA ILE A 26 -13.78 3.65 -10.39
C ILE A 26 -13.44 4.84 -9.48
N LEU A 27 -14.36 5.80 -9.35
CA LEU A 27 -14.16 6.94 -8.45
C LEU A 27 -14.18 6.50 -6.99
N GLU A 28 -14.99 5.51 -6.63
CA GLU A 28 -15.00 4.89 -5.32
C GLU A 28 -13.69 4.14 -5.03
N GLU A 29 -13.14 3.45 -6.01
CA GLU A 29 -11.84 2.78 -5.93
C GLU A 29 -10.66 3.76 -5.88
N LEU A 30 -10.68 4.83 -6.70
CA LEU A 30 -9.66 5.89 -6.70
C LEU A 30 -9.76 6.83 -5.49
N GLY A 31 -10.93 6.98 -4.89
CA GLY A 31 -11.17 7.86 -3.74
C GLY A 31 -10.74 7.28 -2.41
N GLN A 32 -10.43 6.00 -2.36
CA GLN A 32 -9.86 5.37 -1.17
C GLN A 32 -8.33 5.43 -1.28
N PRO A 33 -7.63 6.20 -0.42
CA PRO A 33 -6.18 6.07 -0.34
C PRO A 33 -5.88 4.62 -0.03
N GLY A 34 -4.98 4.00 -0.79
CA GLY A 34 -4.57 2.62 -0.58
C GLY A 34 -4.23 2.42 0.89
N SER A 35 -4.97 1.52 1.53
CA SER A 35 -4.89 1.35 2.98
C SER A 35 -3.61 0.59 3.32
N LEU A 36 -2.58 1.31 3.77
CA LEU A 36 -1.35 0.72 4.28
C LEU A 36 -1.51 0.41 5.77
N TYR A 37 -1.28 -0.85 6.14
CA TYR A 37 -1.31 -1.30 7.53
C TYR A 37 -0.09 -2.14 7.88
N PHE A 38 0.41 -1.94 9.10
CA PHE A 38 1.39 -2.83 9.73
C PHE A 38 0.64 -3.65 10.76
N ILE A 39 0.66 -4.98 10.62
CA ILE A 39 -0.21 -5.90 11.36
C ILE A 39 0.67 -6.84 12.17
N ARG A 40 0.44 -6.93 13.50
CA ARG A 40 1.13 -7.92 14.34
C ARG A 40 0.67 -9.34 14.00
N HIS A 41 1.55 -10.32 14.20
CA HIS A 41 1.22 -11.72 13.88
C HIS A 41 0.11 -12.27 14.76
N LEU A 42 0.19 -12.08 16.07
CA LEU A 42 -0.78 -12.59 17.02
C LEU A 42 -1.65 -11.46 17.57
N ASP A 43 -2.94 -11.76 17.77
CA ASP A 43 -3.84 -10.91 18.54
C ASP A 43 -3.61 -11.07 20.06
N SER A 44 -4.38 -10.35 20.88
CA SER A 44 -4.29 -10.41 22.34
C SER A 44 -4.66 -11.77 22.94
N ASP A 45 -5.39 -12.60 22.20
CA ASP A 45 -5.82 -13.94 22.60
C ASP A 45 -4.86 -15.03 22.09
N GLY A 46 -3.83 -14.66 21.32
CA GLY A 46 -2.82 -15.56 20.76
C GLY A 46 -3.24 -16.23 19.46
N ASN A 47 -4.27 -15.72 18.77
CA ASN A 47 -4.64 -16.21 17.45
C ASN A 47 -3.84 -15.49 16.35
N GLU A 48 -3.52 -16.22 15.29
CA GLU A 48 -2.81 -15.66 14.14
C GLU A 48 -3.68 -14.70 13.32
N ASN A 49 -3.19 -13.52 13.03
CA ASN A 49 -3.84 -12.52 12.20
C ASN A 49 -3.61 -12.74 10.71
N TYR A 50 -2.57 -13.49 10.37
CA TYR A 50 -2.25 -13.93 9.00
C TYR A 50 -1.52 -15.26 9.04
N THR A 51 -1.64 -16.03 7.98
CA THR A 51 -1.04 -17.35 7.85
C THR A 51 -0.55 -17.58 6.42
N LEU A 52 0.25 -18.62 6.21
CA LEU A 52 0.60 -19.05 4.86
C LEU A 52 -0.66 -19.48 4.12
N ASN A 53 -0.81 -19.01 2.88
CA ASN A 53 -1.89 -19.46 2.00
C ASN A 53 -1.78 -20.97 1.69
N ALA A 54 -2.84 -21.57 1.15
CA ALA A 54 -2.95 -23.01 0.97
C ALA A 54 -1.89 -23.60 0.02
N ASP A 55 -1.31 -22.82 -0.89
CA ASP A 55 -0.25 -23.25 -1.81
C ASP A 55 1.17 -22.96 -1.28
N GLY A 56 1.30 -22.27 -0.16
CA GLY A 56 2.56 -21.94 0.50
C GLY A 56 3.42 -20.91 -0.24
N THR A 57 2.83 -20.15 -1.17
CA THR A 57 3.56 -19.16 -1.99
C THR A 57 3.50 -17.74 -1.43
N GLY A 58 2.61 -17.48 -0.45
CA GLY A 58 2.40 -16.17 0.15
C GLY A 58 1.66 -16.27 1.47
N TYR A 59 1.22 -15.12 1.97
CA TYR A 59 0.44 -15.01 3.19
C TYR A 59 -0.94 -14.47 2.88
N GLU A 60 -1.91 -14.82 3.72
CA GLU A 60 -3.28 -14.32 3.69
C GLU A 60 -3.74 -13.92 5.09
N LEU A 61 -4.62 -12.92 5.17
CA LEU A 61 -5.24 -12.50 6.42
C LEU A 61 -6.24 -13.57 6.90
N THR A 62 -6.28 -13.81 8.20
CA THR A 62 -7.27 -14.69 8.84
C THR A 62 -8.54 -13.96 9.25
N LYS A 63 -8.48 -12.60 9.28
CA LYS A 63 -9.55 -11.68 9.69
C LYS A 63 -9.66 -10.54 8.67
N SER A 64 -10.80 -9.86 8.67
CA SER A 64 -10.95 -8.60 7.91
C SER A 64 -10.14 -7.46 8.54
N ILE A 65 -9.88 -6.40 7.77
CA ILE A 65 -9.17 -5.22 8.28
C ILE A 65 -9.95 -4.54 9.40
N GLU A 66 -11.28 -4.54 9.32
CA GLU A 66 -12.16 -3.99 10.36
C GLU A 66 -11.99 -4.75 11.68
N GLU A 67 -11.96 -6.08 11.64
CA GLU A 67 -11.73 -6.92 12.82
C GLU A 67 -10.34 -6.70 13.43
N LEU A 68 -9.30 -6.55 12.57
CA LEU A 68 -7.93 -6.25 13.00
C LEU A 68 -7.78 -4.85 13.62
N GLN A 69 -8.61 -3.89 13.18
CA GLN A 69 -8.69 -2.56 13.81
C GLN A 69 -9.38 -2.61 15.17
N GLU A 70 -10.49 -3.34 15.26
CA GLU A 70 -11.29 -3.45 16.48
C GLU A 70 -10.53 -4.18 17.60
N ASP A 71 -9.74 -5.21 17.27
CA ASP A 71 -8.97 -5.97 18.26
C ASP A 71 -7.58 -5.39 18.56
N GLY A 72 -7.20 -4.28 17.90
CA GLY A 72 -5.94 -3.59 18.11
C GLY A 72 -4.73 -4.30 17.52
N SER A 73 -4.93 -5.18 16.53
CA SER A 73 -3.86 -5.89 15.83
C SER A 73 -3.12 -5.02 14.79
N ILE A 74 -3.70 -3.89 14.39
CA ILE A 74 -3.01 -2.90 13.55
C ILE A 74 -2.08 -2.06 14.41
N VAL A 75 -0.78 -2.15 14.11
CA VAL A 75 0.30 -1.44 14.82
C VAL A 75 0.45 -0.02 14.30
N LEU A 76 0.50 0.12 12.97
CA LEU A 76 0.64 1.40 12.27
C LEU A 76 -0.27 1.40 11.04
N THR A 77 -0.67 2.59 10.66
CA THR A 77 -1.23 2.88 9.33
C THR A 77 -0.20 3.65 8.49
N GLY A 78 -0.54 3.97 7.25
CA GLY A 78 0.35 4.77 6.40
C GLY A 78 0.64 6.17 6.95
N THR A 79 -0.24 6.72 7.78
CA THR A 79 -0.10 8.08 8.34
C THR A 79 1.05 8.21 9.33
N GLU A 80 1.47 7.12 9.95
CA GLU A 80 2.61 7.08 10.87
C GLU A 80 3.95 6.82 10.16
N VAL A 81 3.97 6.68 8.82
CA VAL A 81 5.21 6.57 8.03
C VAL A 81 5.57 7.92 7.43
N GLU A 82 6.69 8.51 7.86
CA GLU A 82 7.21 9.78 7.34
C GLU A 82 7.90 9.60 5.98
N SER A 83 8.68 8.52 5.83
CA SER A 83 9.38 8.22 4.57
C SER A 83 9.70 6.74 4.41
N ALA A 84 9.80 6.31 3.13
CA ALA A 84 10.26 4.99 2.73
C ALA A 84 11.18 5.12 1.51
N SER A 85 12.33 4.42 1.51
CA SER A 85 13.27 4.44 0.39
C SER A 85 13.99 3.11 0.22
N ALA A 86 14.13 2.66 -1.02
CA ALA A 86 14.98 1.51 -1.34
C ALA A 86 16.46 1.88 -1.23
N GLY A 87 17.26 0.97 -0.70
CA GLY A 87 18.69 1.16 -0.55
C GLY A 87 19.47 -0.15 -0.53
N ALA A 88 20.79 -0.04 -0.73
CA ALA A 88 21.68 -1.18 -0.54
C ALA A 88 21.92 -1.42 0.94
N ILE A 89 21.72 -2.64 1.38
CA ILE A 89 22.03 -3.10 2.73
C ILE A 89 23.46 -3.65 2.71
N SER A 90 24.34 -3.05 3.50
CA SER A 90 25.70 -3.55 3.65
C SER A 90 25.73 -4.64 4.72
N ASP A 91 25.71 -5.89 4.32
CA ASP A 91 26.08 -6.97 5.21
C ASP A 91 27.63 -7.10 5.21
N SER A 92 28.23 -6.88 6.38
CA SER A 92 29.68 -6.99 6.57
C SER A 92 30.20 -8.43 6.44
N THR A 93 29.34 -9.43 6.31
CA THR A 93 29.70 -10.85 6.32
C THR A 93 29.64 -11.48 4.92
N THR A 94 28.90 -10.91 3.98
CA THR A 94 28.79 -11.41 2.60
C THR A 94 29.25 -10.35 1.61
N SER A 95 29.93 -10.77 0.54
CA SER A 95 30.35 -9.87 -0.55
C SER A 95 29.19 -9.57 -1.55
N ALA A 96 28.00 -10.03 -1.26
CA ALA A 96 26.80 -9.77 -2.06
C ALA A 96 26.18 -8.44 -1.64
N THR A 97 25.75 -7.64 -2.61
CA THR A 97 24.94 -6.46 -2.35
C THR A 97 23.50 -6.94 -2.16
N GLU A 98 22.98 -6.79 -0.96
CA GLU A 98 21.58 -6.99 -0.66
C GLU A 98 20.85 -5.66 -0.75
N TYR A 99 19.56 -5.70 -1.03
CA TYR A 99 18.71 -4.50 -1.07
C TYR A 99 17.57 -4.62 -0.07
N GLY A 100 17.07 -3.49 0.37
CA GLY A 100 15.95 -3.43 1.30
C GLY A 100 15.30 -2.06 1.31
N VAL A 101 14.35 -1.87 2.22
CA VAL A 101 13.61 -0.62 2.37
C VAL A 101 13.91 -0.01 3.73
N ASP A 102 14.45 1.21 3.72
CA ASP A 102 14.61 2.02 4.93
C ASP A 102 13.32 2.81 5.18
N LEU A 103 12.80 2.74 6.41
CA LEU A 103 11.61 3.44 6.88
C LEU A 103 11.99 4.45 7.96
N THR A 104 11.37 5.63 7.88
CA THR A 104 11.35 6.59 8.99
C THR A 104 9.89 6.78 9.41
N LEU A 105 9.64 6.70 10.72
CA LEU A 105 8.33 6.83 11.33
C LEU A 105 8.16 8.22 11.96
N THR A 106 6.92 8.66 12.10
CA THR A 106 6.58 9.83 12.92
C THR A 106 6.86 9.56 14.40
N ASP A 107 6.74 10.56 15.26
CA ASP A 107 6.93 10.38 16.71
C ASP A 107 5.88 9.39 17.27
N GLU A 108 4.61 9.53 16.87
CA GLU A 108 3.53 8.61 17.28
C GLU A 108 3.77 7.19 16.75
N GLY A 109 4.20 7.07 15.49
CA GLY A 109 4.55 5.79 14.89
C GLY A 109 5.73 5.13 15.58
N THR A 110 6.70 5.92 16.01
CA THR A 110 7.88 5.42 16.74
C THR A 110 7.49 4.77 18.08
N GLU A 111 6.61 5.41 18.87
CA GLU A 111 6.14 4.87 20.13
C GLU A 111 5.35 3.56 19.94
N ALA A 112 4.41 3.55 18.98
CA ALA A 112 3.61 2.37 18.68
C ALA A 112 4.46 1.21 18.16
N PHE A 113 5.41 1.50 17.28
CA PHE A 113 6.28 0.48 16.69
C PHE A 113 7.31 -0.08 17.68
N ALA A 114 7.81 0.75 18.60
CA ALA A 114 8.69 0.30 19.69
C ALA A 114 8.00 -0.77 20.55
N ALA A 115 6.76 -0.50 20.98
CA ALA A 115 5.98 -1.45 21.77
C ALA A 115 5.68 -2.76 20.99
N ALA A 116 5.29 -2.66 19.72
CA ALA A 116 4.99 -3.82 18.90
C ALA A 116 6.22 -4.67 18.58
N THR A 117 7.37 -4.02 18.31
CA THR A 117 8.63 -4.75 18.06
C THR A 117 9.21 -5.36 19.33
N GLU A 118 8.99 -4.76 20.51
CA GLU A 118 9.35 -5.37 21.79
C GLU A 118 8.53 -6.64 22.03
N GLU A 119 7.22 -6.59 21.81
CA GLU A 119 6.34 -7.74 21.94
C GLU A 119 6.74 -8.87 20.97
N ALA A 120 6.88 -8.56 19.67
CA ALA A 120 7.27 -9.53 18.66
C ALA A 120 8.65 -10.17 18.94
N TYR A 121 9.62 -9.37 19.35
CA TYR A 121 10.96 -9.85 19.71
C TYR A 121 10.93 -10.80 20.91
N ASN A 122 10.16 -10.47 21.95
CA ASN A 122 10.00 -11.29 23.16
C ASN A 122 9.23 -12.59 22.88
N ASN A 123 8.35 -12.59 21.87
CA ASN A 123 7.62 -13.78 21.39
C ASN A 123 8.45 -14.68 20.43
N GLY A 124 9.77 -14.57 20.44
CA GLY A 124 10.67 -15.42 19.66
C GLY A 124 10.98 -14.88 18.28
N GLN A 125 11.06 -13.57 18.12
CA GLN A 125 11.31 -12.88 16.87
C GLN A 125 10.17 -13.06 15.85
N ASP A 126 8.97 -12.87 16.32
CA ASP A 126 7.76 -12.91 15.50
C ASP A 126 7.78 -11.85 14.40
N SER A 127 6.80 -11.86 13.52
CA SER A 127 6.75 -10.98 12.37
C SER A 127 5.74 -9.84 12.53
N ILE A 128 5.94 -8.76 11.78
CA ILE A 128 4.94 -7.71 11.57
C ILE A 128 4.72 -7.61 10.07
N ALA A 129 3.51 -7.98 9.63
CA ALA A 129 3.15 -7.97 8.22
C ALA A 129 2.88 -6.55 7.72
N ILE A 130 3.19 -6.30 6.46
CA ILE A 130 2.89 -5.06 5.74
C ILE A 130 1.82 -5.38 4.71
N TYR A 131 0.64 -4.80 4.92
CA TYR A 131 -0.53 -4.96 4.07
C TYR A 131 -0.80 -3.68 3.29
N TYR A 132 -1.10 -3.81 2.01
CA TYR A 132 -1.51 -2.71 1.15
C TYR A 132 -2.55 -3.18 0.14
N ASP A 133 -3.68 -2.50 0.11
CA ASP A 133 -4.73 -2.59 -0.93
C ASP A 133 -5.16 -4.01 -1.31
N GLY A 134 -5.40 -4.86 -0.30
CA GLY A 134 -5.86 -6.24 -0.50
C GLY A 134 -4.78 -7.30 -0.31
N ASP A 135 -3.49 -6.93 -0.36
CA ASP A 135 -2.38 -7.87 -0.37
C ASP A 135 -1.40 -7.69 0.79
N LEU A 136 -0.88 -8.79 1.30
CA LEU A 136 0.28 -8.79 2.20
C LEU A 136 1.56 -8.69 1.36
N ILE A 137 2.10 -7.47 1.25
CA ILE A 137 3.27 -7.18 0.38
C ILE A 137 4.60 -7.64 0.98
N SER A 138 4.68 -7.77 2.30
CA SER A 138 5.86 -8.28 3.00
C SER A 138 5.51 -8.75 4.41
N VAL A 139 6.21 -9.77 4.91
CA VAL A 139 6.05 -10.32 6.26
C VAL A 139 7.43 -10.49 6.92
N PRO A 140 8.13 -9.37 7.23
CA PRO A 140 9.44 -9.42 7.83
C PRO A 140 9.42 -9.86 9.28
N SER A 141 10.40 -10.69 9.68
CA SER A 141 10.62 -11.03 11.10
C SER A 141 11.24 -9.84 11.85
N VAL A 142 10.84 -9.67 13.10
CA VAL A 142 11.37 -8.64 13.99
C VAL A 142 12.63 -9.17 14.68
N ASN A 143 13.79 -8.72 14.20
CA ASN A 143 15.08 -9.17 14.70
C ASN A 143 15.62 -8.33 15.87
N ASN A 144 15.09 -7.12 16.06
CA ASN A 144 15.48 -6.20 17.11
C ASN A 144 14.30 -5.33 17.56
N ILE A 145 14.36 -4.81 18.78
CA ILE A 145 13.44 -3.77 19.25
C ILE A 145 13.81 -2.45 18.57
N ILE A 146 12.83 -1.76 18.01
CA ILE A 146 13.03 -0.53 17.22
C ILE A 146 12.44 0.66 17.98
N GLU A 147 13.30 1.37 18.72
CA GLU A 147 12.90 2.51 19.58
C GLU A 147 13.18 3.88 18.94
N ASN A 148 13.89 3.92 17.82
CA ASN A 148 14.41 5.17 17.24
C ASN A 148 13.64 5.64 16.01
N GLY A 149 12.49 5.04 15.70
CA GLY A 149 11.65 5.36 14.54
C GLY A 149 12.28 5.04 13.19
N ARG A 150 13.35 4.25 13.17
CA ARG A 150 14.02 3.82 11.94
C ARG A 150 13.97 2.31 11.84
N ALA A 151 13.24 1.81 10.87
CA ALA A 151 13.13 0.39 10.58
C ALA A 151 13.72 0.08 9.20
N GLN A 152 14.16 -1.15 9.03
CA GLN A 152 14.65 -1.64 7.75
C GLN A 152 13.97 -2.96 7.42
N ILE A 153 13.32 -3.01 6.26
CA ILE A 153 12.82 -4.26 5.70
C ILE A 153 13.97 -4.88 4.90
N SER A 154 14.46 -6.01 5.37
CA SER A 154 15.55 -6.75 4.72
C SER A 154 15.07 -8.13 4.31
N GLY A 155 15.72 -8.69 3.26
CA GLY A 155 15.42 -10.02 2.74
C GLY A 155 16.19 -10.26 1.45
N ASN A 156 16.02 -11.44 0.87
CA ASN A 156 16.61 -11.73 -0.42
C ASN A 156 15.77 -11.10 -1.54
N MET A 157 15.93 -9.78 -1.73
CA MET A 157 15.20 -9.01 -2.74
C MET A 157 16.15 -8.24 -3.66
N SER A 158 15.72 -8.02 -4.89
CA SER A 158 16.37 -7.15 -5.86
C SER A 158 16.11 -5.67 -5.50
N TYR A 159 16.85 -4.75 -6.15
CA TYR A 159 16.58 -3.32 -6.01
C TYR A 159 15.16 -2.95 -6.49
N GLU A 160 14.72 -3.55 -7.58
CA GLU A 160 13.40 -3.32 -8.17
C GLU A 160 12.27 -3.74 -7.22
N GLU A 161 12.41 -4.87 -6.52
CA GLU A 161 11.45 -5.32 -5.52
C GLU A 161 11.44 -4.39 -4.30
N ALA A 162 12.60 -3.99 -3.80
CA ALA A 162 12.72 -3.02 -2.71
C ALA A 162 12.11 -1.65 -3.08
N ASP A 163 12.36 -1.16 -4.31
CA ASP A 163 11.80 0.12 -4.77
C ASP A 163 10.28 0.04 -4.98
N SER A 164 9.77 -1.09 -5.42
CA SER A 164 8.33 -1.35 -5.50
C SER A 164 7.67 -1.28 -4.12
N ILE A 165 8.23 -1.98 -3.13
CA ILE A 165 7.73 -1.95 -1.74
C ILE A 165 7.82 -0.52 -1.16
N ALA A 166 8.96 0.16 -1.31
CA ALA A 166 9.13 1.52 -0.84
C ALA A 166 8.14 2.50 -1.49
N SER A 167 7.87 2.34 -2.78
CA SER A 167 6.90 3.15 -3.51
C SER A 167 5.47 2.91 -3.02
N THR A 168 5.09 1.65 -2.81
CA THR A 168 3.80 1.26 -2.26
C THR A 168 3.59 1.86 -0.86
N ILE A 169 4.60 1.77 0.01
CA ILE A 169 4.55 2.36 1.36
C ILE A 169 4.40 3.89 1.28
N ARG A 170 5.15 4.57 0.39
CA ARG A 170 5.03 6.03 0.19
C ARG A 170 3.63 6.43 -0.27
N ILE A 171 3.05 5.68 -1.20
CA ILE A 171 1.69 5.94 -1.70
C ILE A 171 0.66 5.74 -0.58
N GLY A 172 0.74 4.65 0.16
CA GLY A 172 -0.15 4.34 1.28
C GLY A 172 0.03 5.27 2.49
N GLY A 173 1.18 5.95 2.61
CA GLY A 173 1.45 6.99 3.60
C GLY A 173 0.93 8.38 3.22
N LEU A 174 0.51 8.57 1.97
CA LEU A 174 -0.09 9.84 1.55
C LEU A 174 -1.49 9.97 2.15
N ASN A 175 -1.64 10.83 3.15
CA ASN A 175 -2.95 11.22 3.69
C ASN A 175 -3.63 12.20 2.70
N VAL A 176 -3.93 11.72 1.48
CA VAL A 176 -4.56 12.52 0.43
C VAL A 176 -5.94 11.98 0.18
N GLU A 177 -6.94 12.65 0.74
CA GLU A 177 -8.33 12.43 0.37
C GLU A 177 -8.56 13.01 -1.02
N LEU A 178 -8.74 12.15 -2.03
CA LEU A 178 -9.14 12.57 -3.37
C LEU A 178 -10.63 12.92 -3.34
N LYS A 179 -10.94 14.20 -3.55
CA LYS A 179 -12.32 14.65 -3.67
C LYS A 179 -12.67 14.85 -5.14
N GLU A 180 -13.68 14.13 -5.63
CA GLU A 180 -14.26 14.40 -6.95
C GLU A 180 -14.75 15.84 -7.05
N ILE A 181 -14.23 16.56 -8.03
CA ILE A 181 -14.67 17.92 -8.36
C ILE A 181 -15.63 17.91 -9.54
N SER A 182 -15.36 17.04 -10.52
CA SER A 182 -16.16 16.89 -11.72
C SER A 182 -15.89 15.57 -12.40
N SER A 183 -16.94 14.91 -12.84
CA SER A 183 -16.88 13.69 -13.67
C SER A 183 -17.70 13.94 -14.94
N GLU A 184 -17.17 13.58 -16.09
CA GLU A 184 -17.85 13.67 -17.37
C GLU A 184 -17.67 12.36 -18.14
N VAL A 185 -18.76 11.68 -18.42
CA VAL A 185 -18.79 10.47 -19.25
C VAL A 185 -19.08 10.85 -20.70
N VAL A 186 -18.06 10.84 -21.53
CA VAL A 186 -18.22 11.11 -22.97
C VAL A 186 -18.62 9.81 -23.68
N GLY A 187 -19.92 9.63 -23.85
CA GLY A 187 -20.47 8.49 -24.62
C GLY A 187 -20.23 8.64 -26.11
N ALA A 188 -20.08 7.51 -26.82
CA ALA A 188 -19.85 7.42 -28.28
C ALA A 188 -21.03 7.89 -29.17
N GLN A 189 -21.92 8.72 -28.64
CA GLN A 189 -23.13 9.17 -29.39
C GLN A 189 -22.87 10.26 -30.46
N LEU A 190 -21.70 10.86 -30.51
CA LEU A 190 -21.39 11.90 -31.51
C LEU A 190 -21.20 11.35 -32.95
N GLY A 191 -21.13 10.02 -33.13
CA GLY A 191 -20.97 9.42 -34.45
C GLY A 191 -22.25 9.20 -35.26
N GLN A 192 -23.42 9.12 -34.64
CA GLN A 192 -24.69 8.81 -35.37
C GLN A 192 -25.40 10.05 -35.92
N GLU A 193 -25.29 11.21 -35.33
CA GLU A 193 -25.88 12.43 -35.86
C GLU A 193 -25.10 13.01 -37.05
N ALA A 194 -23.76 12.83 -37.08
CA ALA A 194 -22.96 13.26 -38.23
C ALA A 194 -23.22 12.43 -39.51
N VAL A 195 -23.58 11.16 -39.35
CA VAL A 195 -23.89 10.28 -40.50
C VAL A 195 -25.31 10.54 -41.06
N SER A 196 -26.28 10.89 -40.22
CA SER A 196 -27.65 11.19 -40.66
C SER A 196 -27.77 12.52 -41.39
N THR A 197 -26.90 13.51 -41.06
CA THR A 197 -26.94 14.83 -41.72
C THR A 197 -26.26 14.81 -43.09
N SER A 198 -25.31 13.91 -43.34
CA SER A 198 -24.63 13.77 -44.63
C SER A 198 -25.46 13.02 -45.68
N LEU A 199 -26.50 12.25 -45.26
CA LEU A 199 -27.39 11.50 -46.17
C LEU A 199 -28.56 12.34 -46.70
N LEU A 200 -28.79 13.54 -46.17
CA LEU A 200 -29.85 14.47 -46.60
C LEU A 200 -29.38 15.57 -47.53
N ALA A 201 -28.09 15.64 -47.88
CA ALA A 201 -27.48 16.67 -48.72
C ALA A 201 -26.95 16.12 -50.07
N GLY A 202 -27.38 14.94 -50.52
CA GLY A 202 -27.04 14.32 -51.80
C GLY A 202 -28.22 14.13 -52.74
#